data_6a6471cf0859818c85b16672918429db
#
_entry.id   6a6471cf0859818c85b16672918429db
#
_cell.length_a   1.000
_cell.length_b   1.000
_cell.length_c   1.000
_cell.angle_alpha   90.00
_cell.angle_beta   90.00
_cell.angle_gamma   90.00
#
_symmetry.space_group_name_H-M   'P 1'
#
loop_
_entity.id
_entity.type
_entity.pdbx_description
1 polymer ?
#
loop_
_entity_poly.entity_id
_entity_poly.type
_entity_poly.pdbx_seq_one_letter_code
_entity_poly.pdbx_strand_id
1 'polypeptide(L)'
;NAQTGLQSAYFLDGYNMRRSFNPAFASERSFFSLPALGGFGMGLNSNMGVNTFLFPTSDGQLTTFMGPEVSASDFLGRLKNNNRLNVNASASLLTLGIWGKNGFFSFDANVKADVTANIPYELLEFVKNPGKSQYYDISDLAVGGNARLELAFGYRRTIADRINVGARLKLLAGLADVDARVDKMRIEMTEDRWSVHSNGTLKASCGFLDIKTKGESGSAESSDE
;
A
#
# COMPACT_ATOMS: atom_id res chain seq x y z
N ASN A 1 -7.13 2.51 -8.87
CA ASN A 1 -7.70 1.24 -9.36
C ASN A 1 -6.76 0.07 -9.08
N ALA A 2 -6.56 -0.27 -7.82
CA ALA A 2 -5.81 -1.47 -7.48
C ALA A 2 -6.80 -2.62 -7.25
N GLN A 3 -7.15 -3.33 -8.29
CA GLN A 3 -7.58 -4.71 -8.15
C GLN A 3 -6.32 -5.56 -7.97
N THR A 4 -5.81 -5.60 -6.77
CA THR A 4 -4.70 -6.48 -6.37
C THR A 4 -5.23 -7.83 -5.87
N GLY A 5 -6.23 -8.38 -6.53
CA GLY A 5 -6.55 -9.79 -6.43
C GLY A 5 -5.77 -10.55 -7.49
N LEU A 6 -5.34 -11.76 -7.19
CA LEU A 6 -4.78 -12.68 -8.17
C LEU A 6 -5.81 -12.87 -9.31
N GLN A 7 -5.69 -12.09 -10.39
CA GLN A 7 -6.62 -12.17 -11.53
C GLN A 7 -6.64 -13.58 -12.14
N SER A 8 -5.52 -14.30 -12.04
CA SER A 8 -5.42 -15.71 -12.40
C SER A 8 -6.36 -16.62 -11.61
N ALA A 9 -6.71 -16.26 -10.38
CA ALA A 9 -7.65 -16.98 -9.55
C ALA A 9 -9.10 -16.99 -10.11
N TYR A 10 -9.42 -16.05 -11.01
CA TYR A 10 -10.69 -16.05 -11.74
C TYR A 10 -10.90 -17.31 -12.58
N PHE A 11 -9.84 -17.87 -13.13
CA PHE A 11 -9.87 -19.04 -14.00
C PHE A 11 -9.70 -20.38 -13.26
N LEU A 12 -9.44 -20.36 -11.96
CA LEU A 12 -9.28 -21.59 -11.17
C LEU A 12 -10.64 -22.17 -10.80
N ASP A 13 -10.96 -23.33 -11.38
CA ASP A 13 -12.19 -24.04 -11.03
C ASP A 13 -12.17 -24.53 -9.56
N GLY A 14 -13.31 -24.46 -8.90
CA GLY A 14 -13.44 -24.81 -7.49
C GLY A 14 -12.91 -23.77 -6.49
N TYR A 15 -12.30 -22.67 -6.96
CA TYR A 15 -11.82 -21.62 -6.06
C TYR A 15 -12.96 -20.73 -5.55
N ASN A 16 -13.24 -20.82 -4.27
CA ASN A 16 -14.40 -20.17 -3.64
C ASN A 16 -14.37 -18.62 -3.70
N MET A 17 -13.21 -18.01 -3.93
CA MET A 17 -13.05 -16.55 -4.02
C MET A 17 -13.43 -15.97 -5.40
N ARG A 18 -13.71 -16.81 -6.41
CA ARG A 18 -14.14 -16.36 -7.77
C ARG A 18 -15.37 -15.46 -7.70
N ARG A 19 -16.26 -15.68 -6.75
CA ARG A 19 -17.45 -14.85 -6.52
C ARG A 19 -17.13 -13.40 -6.12
N SER A 20 -15.95 -13.12 -5.62
CA SER A 20 -15.51 -11.74 -5.32
C SER A 20 -15.27 -10.93 -6.58
N PHE A 21 -14.94 -11.59 -7.68
CA PHE A 21 -14.76 -11.00 -9.01
C PHE A 21 -16.06 -10.97 -9.81
N ASN A 22 -16.83 -12.04 -9.73
CA ASN A 22 -18.11 -12.15 -10.42
C ASN A 22 -19.17 -12.81 -9.52
N PRO A 23 -20.20 -12.07 -9.08
CA PRO A 23 -21.24 -12.58 -8.18
C PRO A 23 -22.07 -13.74 -8.77
N ALA A 24 -22.04 -13.94 -10.09
CA ALA A 24 -22.73 -15.05 -10.74
C ALA A 24 -22.02 -16.40 -10.50
N PHE A 25 -20.79 -16.42 -10.02
CA PHE A 25 -20.13 -17.63 -9.57
C PHE A 25 -20.59 -18.01 -8.16
N ALA A 26 -20.84 -19.29 -7.95
CA ALA A 26 -21.09 -19.88 -6.64
C ALA A 26 -20.12 -21.04 -6.42
N SER A 27 -19.89 -21.37 -5.17
CA SER A 27 -19.27 -22.64 -4.82
C SER A 27 -20.23 -23.80 -5.13
N GLU A 28 -19.68 -24.94 -5.50
CA GLU A 28 -20.49 -26.18 -5.72
C GLU A 28 -21.15 -26.67 -4.44
N ARG A 29 -20.57 -26.35 -3.28
CA ARG A 29 -21.05 -26.76 -1.95
C ARG A 29 -21.16 -25.58 -1.01
N SER A 30 -22.02 -25.72 -0.01
CA SER A 30 -22.00 -24.81 1.13
C SER A 30 -20.67 -24.95 1.87
N PHE A 31 -20.13 -23.84 2.35
CA PHE A 31 -18.85 -23.82 3.03
C PHE A 31 -18.79 -22.72 4.09
N PHE A 32 -17.84 -22.88 4.99
CA PHE A 32 -17.53 -21.95 6.04
C PHE A 32 -16.01 -21.88 6.19
N SER A 33 -15.47 -20.67 6.31
CA SER A 33 -14.04 -20.45 6.53
C SER A 33 -13.84 -19.40 7.61
N LEU A 34 -12.98 -19.74 8.56
CA LEU A 34 -12.56 -18.88 9.68
C LEU A 34 -11.32 -18.08 9.34
N PRO A 35 -10.93 -17.10 10.20
CA PRO A 35 -9.67 -16.38 10.11
C PRO A 35 -8.47 -17.32 9.97
N ALA A 36 -7.48 -16.89 9.24
CA ALA A 36 -6.29 -17.65 8.84
C ALA A 36 -6.51 -18.77 7.81
N LEU A 37 -7.72 -19.30 7.65
CA LEU A 37 -8.08 -20.27 6.60
C LEU A 37 -8.72 -19.59 5.38
N GLY A 38 -9.25 -18.38 5.55
CA GLY A 38 -10.02 -17.65 4.54
C GLY A 38 -9.20 -16.92 3.48
N GLY A 39 -7.91 -16.80 3.68
CA GLY A 39 -6.99 -16.17 2.74
C GLY A 39 -6.37 -14.87 3.27
N PHE A 40 -5.11 -14.70 2.91
CA PHE A 40 -4.32 -13.49 3.10
C PHE A 40 -3.83 -13.03 1.72
N GLY A 41 -3.92 -11.73 1.47
CA GLY A 41 -3.43 -11.12 0.24
C GLY A 41 -2.51 -9.96 0.56
N MET A 42 -1.39 -9.87 -0.16
CA MET A 42 -0.50 -8.72 -0.13
C MET A 42 -0.19 -8.31 -1.56
N GLY A 43 -0.15 -7.02 -1.80
CA GLY A 43 0.22 -6.45 -3.09
C GLY A 43 1.17 -5.29 -2.90
N LEU A 44 2.11 -5.18 -3.81
CA LEU A 44 3.05 -4.08 -3.93
C LEU A 44 2.92 -3.48 -5.32
N ASN A 45 2.73 -2.17 -5.37
CA ASN A 45 2.72 -1.42 -6.61
C ASN A 45 3.64 -0.21 -6.44
N SER A 46 4.55 -0.02 -7.39
CA SER A 46 5.52 1.06 -7.37
C SER A 46 5.82 1.51 -8.80
N ASN A 47 6.15 2.77 -8.96
CA ASN A 47 6.76 3.27 -10.20
C ASN A 47 8.29 3.15 -10.19
N MET A 48 8.86 2.61 -9.11
CA MET A 48 10.25 2.19 -8.99
C MET A 48 10.33 0.67 -9.15
N GLY A 49 11.20 0.19 -10.01
CA GLY A 49 11.47 -1.25 -10.15
C GLY A 49 12.36 -1.77 -9.03
N VAL A 50 12.35 -3.08 -8.80
CA VAL A 50 13.30 -3.73 -7.87
C VAL A 50 14.76 -3.44 -8.27
N ASN A 51 15.01 -3.36 -9.56
CA ASN A 51 16.30 -2.98 -10.14
C ASN A 51 16.73 -1.54 -9.83
N THR A 52 15.87 -0.70 -9.28
CA THR A 52 16.24 0.63 -8.79
C THR A 52 17.05 0.53 -7.50
N PHE A 53 16.76 -0.47 -6.67
CA PHE A 53 17.36 -0.62 -5.34
C PHE A 53 18.41 -1.72 -5.27
N LEU A 54 18.37 -2.68 -6.20
CA LEU A 54 19.30 -3.81 -6.26
C LEU A 54 20.15 -3.72 -7.52
N PHE A 55 21.44 -3.86 -7.33
CA PHE A 55 22.47 -3.75 -8.37
C PHE A 55 23.31 -5.03 -8.40
N PRO A 56 23.61 -5.57 -9.58
CA PRO A 56 24.57 -6.66 -9.69
C PRO A 56 25.99 -6.15 -9.43
N THR A 57 26.73 -6.89 -8.66
CA THR A 57 28.15 -6.66 -8.42
C THR A 57 29.00 -7.43 -9.44
N SER A 58 30.29 -7.11 -9.54
CA SER A 58 31.20 -7.73 -10.49
C SER A 58 31.41 -9.24 -10.26
N ASP A 59 31.15 -9.71 -9.05
CA ASP A 59 31.22 -11.14 -8.63
C ASP A 59 29.88 -11.87 -8.79
N GLY A 60 28.88 -11.21 -9.40
CA GLY A 60 27.57 -11.80 -9.68
C GLY A 60 26.60 -11.85 -8.49
N GLN A 61 26.96 -11.22 -7.38
CA GLN A 61 26.06 -11.01 -6.25
C GLN A 61 25.16 -9.79 -6.46
N LEU A 62 24.23 -9.56 -5.53
CA LEU A 62 23.40 -8.37 -5.51
C LEU A 62 23.80 -7.49 -4.32
N THR A 63 23.99 -6.20 -4.61
CA THR A 63 24.15 -5.17 -3.58
C THR A 63 22.98 -4.18 -3.62
N THR A 64 22.80 -3.44 -2.54
CA THR A 64 21.78 -2.38 -2.49
C THR A 64 22.32 -1.10 -3.14
N PHE A 65 21.42 -0.16 -3.44
CA PHE A 65 21.80 1.16 -3.94
C PHE A 65 22.79 1.92 -3.02
N MET A 66 22.89 1.54 -1.74
CA MET A 66 23.85 2.09 -0.78
C MET A 66 25.25 1.45 -0.88
N GLY A 67 25.39 0.39 -1.66
CA GLY A 67 26.69 -0.26 -1.86
C GLY A 67 27.73 0.71 -2.42
N PRO A 68 29.01 0.58 -2.00
CA PRO A 68 30.09 1.48 -2.42
C PRO A 68 30.37 1.41 -3.93
N GLU A 69 30.05 0.28 -4.56
CA GLU A 69 30.26 0.06 -6.00
C GLU A 69 29.17 0.73 -6.85
N VAL A 70 28.04 1.12 -6.24
CA VAL A 70 26.92 1.74 -6.96
C VAL A 70 27.12 3.24 -7.01
N SER A 71 27.32 3.76 -8.22
CA SER A 71 27.46 5.21 -8.41
C SER A 71 26.15 5.95 -8.10
N ALA A 72 26.28 7.19 -7.63
CA ALA A 72 25.09 8.02 -7.42
C ALA A 72 24.34 8.27 -8.73
N SER A 73 25.06 8.45 -9.85
CA SER A 73 24.45 8.66 -11.18
C SER A 73 23.63 7.45 -11.64
N ASP A 74 24.10 6.24 -11.39
CA ASP A 74 23.38 5.02 -11.80
C ASP A 74 22.10 4.81 -10.99
N PHE A 75 22.15 5.09 -9.69
CA PHE A 75 20.96 5.00 -8.84
C PHE A 75 19.95 6.11 -9.18
N LEU A 76 20.42 7.36 -9.17
CA LEU A 76 19.55 8.53 -9.37
C LEU A 76 18.94 8.58 -10.77
N GLY A 77 19.67 8.09 -11.80
CA GLY A 77 19.18 8.00 -13.17
C GLY A 77 18.00 7.03 -13.35
N ARG A 78 17.73 6.15 -12.37
CA ARG A 78 16.59 5.22 -12.39
C ARG A 78 15.36 5.76 -11.65
N LEU A 79 15.48 6.90 -10.99
CA LEU A 79 14.41 7.53 -10.24
C LEU A 79 13.61 8.51 -11.10
N LYS A 80 12.40 8.77 -10.64
CA LYS A 80 11.54 9.84 -11.15
C LYS A 80 11.53 11.00 -10.16
N ASN A 81 11.05 12.16 -10.58
CA ASN A 81 10.88 13.31 -9.67
C ASN A 81 9.99 12.93 -8.48
N ASN A 82 8.94 12.18 -8.72
CA ASN A 82 8.06 11.64 -7.69
C ASN A 82 8.04 10.11 -7.76
N ASN A 83 8.53 9.46 -6.72
CA ASN A 83 8.59 8.02 -6.59
C ASN A 83 7.46 7.55 -5.67
N ARG A 84 6.63 6.66 -6.18
CA ARG A 84 5.44 6.18 -5.48
C ARG A 84 5.59 4.72 -5.11
N LEU A 85 5.24 4.44 -3.88
CA LEU A 85 5.11 3.09 -3.33
C LEU A 85 3.71 2.92 -2.77
N ASN A 86 3.02 1.87 -3.19
CA ASN A 86 1.74 1.48 -2.63
C ASN A 86 1.82 0.02 -2.17
N VAL A 87 1.55 -0.20 -0.91
CA VAL A 87 1.45 -1.53 -0.30
C VAL A 87 0.01 -1.74 0.11
N ASN A 88 -0.57 -2.85 -0.28
CA ASN A 88 -1.90 -3.24 0.17
C ASN A 88 -1.85 -4.63 0.80
N ALA A 89 -2.63 -4.81 1.84
CA ALA A 89 -2.81 -6.08 2.51
C ALA A 89 -4.30 -6.34 2.73
N SER A 90 -4.68 -7.59 2.67
CA SER A 90 -6.05 -8.02 2.97
C SER A 90 -6.03 -9.33 3.73
N ALA A 91 -6.93 -9.45 4.69
CA ALA A 91 -7.14 -10.68 5.43
C ALA A 91 -8.63 -10.98 5.50
N SER A 92 -9.00 -12.23 5.23
CA SER A 92 -10.37 -12.68 5.38
C SER A 92 -10.61 -13.13 6.83
N LEU A 93 -11.58 -12.49 7.50
CA LEU A 93 -11.96 -12.83 8.87
C LEU A 93 -13.00 -13.93 8.89
N LEU A 94 -13.95 -13.87 7.99
CA LEU A 94 -15.06 -14.83 7.91
C LEU A 94 -15.56 -14.92 6.48
N THR A 95 -15.80 -16.11 6.05
CA THR A 95 -16.39 -16.38 4.73
C THR A 95 -17.41 -17.50 4.84
N LEU A 96 -18.63 -17.23 4.41
CA LEU A 96 -19.75 -18.16 4.39
C LEU A 96 -20.30 -18.28 2.99
N GLY A 97 -20.71 -19.49 2.62
CA GLY A 97 -21.48 -19.75 1.42
C GLY A 97 -22.51 -20.83 1.69
N ILE A 98 -23.79 -20.55 1.46
CA ILE A 98 -24.89 -21.45 1.78
C ILE A 98 -25.83 -21.57 0.59
N TRP A 99 -26.11 -22.81 0.18
CA TRP A 99 -27.15 -23.14 -0.77
C TRP A 99 -28.52 -23.21 -0.07
N GLY A 100 -29.44 -22.38 -0.52
CA GLY A 100 -30.85 -22.43 -0.16
C GLY A 100 -31.69 -22.95 -1.31
N LYS A 101 -33.00 -23.12 -1.07
CA LYS A 101 -33.96 -23.60 -2.09
C LYS A 101 -34.00 -22.72 -3.35
N ASN A 102 -33.75 -21.42 -3.22
CA ASN A 102 -33.93 -20.44 -4.27
C ASN A 102 -32.60 -19.85 -4.82
N GLY A 103 -31.46 -20.34 -4.35
CA GLY A 103 -30.18 -19.84 -4.79
C GLY A 103 -29.07 -19.95 -3.76
N PHE A 104 -27.94 -19.36 -4.06
CA PHE A 104 -26.75 -19.35 -3.23
C PHE A 104 -26.57 -18.00 -2.55
N PHE A 105 -26.40 -18.02 -1.25
CA PHE A 105 -26.12 -16.86 -0.41
C PHE A 105 -24.66 -16.87 0.02
N SER A 106 -24.02 -15.73 0.05
CA SER A 106 -22.67 -15.61 0.57
C SER A 106 -22.52 -14.39 1.48
N PHE A 107 -21.65 -14.54 2.47
CA PHE A 107 -21.24 -13.47 3.36
C PHE A 107 -19.73 -13.52 3.51
N ASP A 108 -19.09 -12.36 3.40
CA ASP A 108 -17.65 -12.21 3.59
C ASP A 108 -17.38 -11.01 4.50
N ALA A 109 -16.50 -11.19 5.46
CA ALA A 109 -15.93 -10.13 6.29
C ALA A 109 -14.42 -10.11 6.10
N ASN A 110 -13.90 -8.99 5.59
CA ASN A 110 -12.48 -8.83 5.28
C ASN A 110 -11.95 -7.55 5.91
N VAL A 111 -10.72 -7.59 6.40
CA VAL A 111 -9.95 -6.39 6.73
C VAL A 111 -9.01 -6.11 5.57
N LYS A 112 -8.94 -4.84 5.19
CA LYS A 112 -8.04 -4.35 4.15
C LYS A 112 -7.28 -3.15 4.68
N ALA A 113 -5.99 -3.13 4.37
CA ALA A 113 -5.11 -2.01 4.67
C ALA A 113 -4.35 -1.60 3.40
N ASP A 114 -4.24 -0.30 3.21
CA ASP A 114 -3.47 0.29 2.11
C ASP A 114 -2.52 1.32 2.72
N VAL A 115 -1.25 1.29 2.30
CA VAL A 115 -0.23 2.27 2.64
C VAL A 115 0.34 2.81 1.35
N THR A 116 0.36 4.13 1.22
CA THR A 116 0.93 4.82 0.06
C THR A 116 2.01 5.77 0.54
N ALA A 117 3.18 5.72 -0.08
CA ALA A 117 4.25 6.67 0.13
C ALA A 117 4.57 7.40 -1.19
N ASN A 118 4.74 8.70 -1.11
CA ASN A 118 5.30 9.53 -2.16
C ASN A 118 6.66 10.04 -1.70
N ILE A 119 7.71 9.62 -2.39
CA ILE A 119 9.11 9.88 -2.02
C ILE A 119 9.71 10.80 -3.09
N PRO A 120 10.00 12.07 -2.77
CA PRO A 120 10.62 12.98 -3.71
C PRO A 120 12.03 12.54 -4.06
N TYR A 121 12.48 12.90 -5.25
CA TYR A 121 13.81 12.61 -5.77
C TYR A 121 14.90 13.14 -4.84
N GLU A 122 14.74 14.37 -4.36
CA GLU A 122 15.69 15.12 -3.54
C GLU A 122 16.00 14.39 -2.22
N LEU A 123 15.01 13.70 -1.64
CA LEU A 123 15.24 12.88 -0.47
C LEU A 123 16.16 11.69 -0.77
N LEU A 124 15.93 11.02 -1.90
CA LEU A 124 16.76 9.89 -2.31
C LEU A 124 18.17 10.31 -2.75
N GLU A 125 18.30 11.50 -3.36
CA GLU A 125 19.58 12.11 -3.66
C GLU A 125 20.36 12.43 -2.37
N PHE A 126 19.71 13.04 -1.39
CA PHE A 126 20.31 13.32 -0.09
C PHE A 126 20.78 12.03 0.60
N VAL A 127 19.95 10.99 0.64
CA VAL A 127 20.31 9.72 1.27
C VAL A 127 21.49 9.04 0.59
N LYS A 128 21.54 9.06 -0.75
CA LYS A 128 22.62 8.41 -1.51
C LYS A 128 23.94 9.20 -1.45
N ASN A 129 23.86 10.51 -1.42
CA ASN A 129 25.05 11.36 -1.59
C ASN A 129 24.94 12.63 -0.72
N PRO A 130 24.95 12.47 0.61
CA PRO A 130 24.85 13.60 1.54
C PRO A 130 26.05 14.54 1.34
N GLY A 131 25.77 15.85 1.32
CA GLY A 131 26.79 16.86 1.15
C GLY A 131 27.22 17.21 -0.28
N LYS A 132 26.62 16.57 -1.29
CA LYS A 132 26.86 16.97 -2.70
C LYS A 132 26.32 18.36 -2.99
N SER A 133 25.22 18.74 -2.38
CA SER A 133 24.62 20.06 -2.48
C SER A 133 24.63 20.73 -1.11
N GLN A 134 24.88 22.02 -1.08
CA GLN A 134 24.74 22.80 0.16
C GLN A 134 23.28 22.98 0.57
N TYR A 135 22.37 22.65 -0.32
CA TYR A 135 20.94 22.88 -0.17
C TYR A 135 20.11 21.78 -0.81
N TYR A 136 19.18 21.22 -0.02
CA TYR A 136 18.18 20.27 -0.49
C TYR A 136 16.78 20.76 -0.13
N ASP A 137 15.90 20.85 -1.11
CA ASP A 137 14.48 21.17 -0.91
C ASP A 137 13.66 19.88 -1.08
N ILE A 138 13.33 19.26 0.04
CA ILE A 138 12.56 18.01 0.07
C ILE A 138 11.11 18.37 0.29
N SER A 139 10.42 18.64 -0.80
CA SER A 139 8.99 18.92 -0.80
C SER A 139 8.20 17.66 -1.19
N ASP A 140 6.89 17.64 -0.88
CA ASP A 140 5.98 16.58 -1.32
C ASP A 140 6.28 15.16 -0.78
N LEU A 141 7.03 15.04 0.30
CA LEU A 141 7.12 13.78 1.02
C LEU A 141 5.78 13.51 1.71
N ALA A 142 5.12 12.44 1.32
CA ALA A 142 3.83 12.09 1.88
C ALA A 142 3.73 10.57 2.15
N VAL A 143 3.16 10.23 3.30
CA VAL A 143 2.83 8.86 3.67
C VAL A 143 1.39 8.83 4.13
N GLY A 144 0.57 8.07 3.44
CA GLY A 144 -0.83 7.84 3.79
C GLY A 144 -1.09 6.37 4.05
N GLY A 145 -1.94 6.08 5.01
CA GLY A 145 -2.37 4.72 5.31
C GLY A 145 -3.82 4.68 5.72
N ASN A 146 -4.54 3.66 5.29
CA ASN A 146 -5.90 3.43 5.76
C ASN A 146 -6.13 1.95 6.03
N ALA A 147 -6.98 1.67 7.01
CA ALA A 147 -7.50 0.34 7.28
C ALA A 147 -9.03 0.39 7.30
N ARG A 148 -9.66 -0.63 6.72
CA ARG A 148 -11.12 -0.73 6.63
C ARG A 148 -11.60 -2.15 6.77
N LEU A 149 -12.79 -2.30 7.36
CA LEU A 149 -13.57 -3.51 7.35
C LEU A 149 -14.50 -3.48 6.12
N GLU A 150 -14.48 -4.54 5.33
CA GLU A 150 -15.40 -4.79 4.22
C GLU A 150 -16.31 -5.95 4.59
N LEU A 151 -17.62 -5.69 4.70
CA LEU A 151 -18.65 -6.69 4.82
C LEU A 151 -19.34 -6.83 3.46
N ALA A 152 -19.41 -8.03 2.93
CA ALA A 152 -20.00 -8.25 1.62
C ALA A 152 -21.05 -9.36 1.68
N PHE A 153 -22.26 -9.04 1.20
CA PHE A 153 -23.38 -9.94 1.09
C PHE A 153 -23.63 -10.22 -0.39
N GLY A 154 -23.63 -11.49 -0.75
CA GLY A 154 -23.86 -11.93 -2.12
C GLY A 154 -25.07 -12.83 -2.22
N TYR A 155 -25.80 -12.69 -3.30
CA TYR A 155 -26.87 -13.59 -3.71
C TYR A 155 -26.72 -13.96 -5.17
N ARG A 156 -26.88 -15.24 -5.48
CA ARG A 156 -26.87 -15.78 -6.85
C ARG A 156 -28.03 -16.72 -7.04
N ARG A 157 -28.63 -16.65 -8.23
CA ARG A 157 -29.70 -17.56 -8.67
C ARG A 157 -29.47 -17.98 -10.11
N THR A 158 -29.83 -19.23 -10.42
CA THR A 158 -29.92 -19.70 -11.79
C THR A 158 -31.35 -19.46 -12.31
N ILE A 159 -31.46 -18.83 -13.47
CA ILE A 159 -32.71 -18.54 -14.16
C ILE A 159 -32.78 -19.42 -15.39
N ALA A 160 -33.95 -20.12 -15.57
CA ALA A 160 -34.18 -20.96 -16.74
C ALA A 160 -33.07 -22.01 -17.01
N ASP A 161 -32.43 -22.53 -15.96
CA ASP A 161 -31.39 -23.57 -15.96
C ASP A 161 -30.14 -23.27 -16.78
N ARG A 162 -30.03 -22.05 -17.31
CA ARG A 162 -28.91 -21.66 -18.21
C ARG A 162 -28.23 -20.33 -17.83
N ILE A 163 -28.94 -19.44 -17.17
CA ILE A 163 -28.44 -18.10 -16.89
C ILE A 163 -28.22 -17.94 -15.38
N ASN A 164 -26.99 -17.66 -15.00
CA ASN A 164 -26.64 -17.36 -13.63
C ASN A 164 -26.62 -15.84 -13.44
N VAL A 165 -27.48 -15.37 -12.53
CA VAL A 165 -27.54 -13.96 -12.14
C VAL A 165 -27.10 -13.83 -10.69
N GLY A 166 -26.24 -12.88 -10.40
CA GLY A 166 -25.77 -12.61 -9.06
C GLY A 166 -25.61 -11.13 -8.77
N ALA A 167 -25.85 -10.77 -7.52
CA ALA A 167 -25.62 -9.43 -7.00
C ALA A 167 -24.79 -9.50 -5.73
N ARG A 168 -23.98 -8.48 -5.47
CA ARG A 168 -23.17 -8.38 -4.26
C ARG A 168 -23.23 -6.95 -3.73
N LEU A 169 -23.67 -6.81 -2.48
CA LEU A 169 -23.66 -5.58 -1.73
C LEU A 169 -22.42 -5.56 -0.82
N LYS A 170 -21.72 -4.43 -0.81
CA LYS A 170 -20.55 -4.22 0.06
C LYS A 170 -20.80 -3.04 0.99
N LEU A 171 -20.54 -3.24 2.26
CA LEU A 171 -20.50 -2.20 3.28
C LEU A 171 -19.05 -2.02 3.71
N LEU A 172 -18.62 -0.78 3.77
CA LEU A 172 -17.25 -0.41 4.16
C LEU A 172 -17.31 0.40 5.45
N ALA A 173 -16.54 -0.02 6.45
CA ALA A 173 -16.34 0.72 7.68
C ALA A 173 -14.86 1.08 7.84
N GLY A 174 -14.54 2.36 7.97
CA GLY A 174 -13.20 2.82 8.27
C GLY A 174 -12.79 2.38 9.68
N LEU A 175 -11.60 1.79 9.81
CA LEU A 175 -11.02 1.41 11.09
C LEU A 175 -9.96 2.40 11.54
N ALA A 176 -9.10 2.81 10.63
CA ALA A 176 -8.04 3.78 10.86
C ALA A 176 -7.65 4.49 9.56
N ASP A 177 -7.22 5.73 9.71
CA ASP A 177 -6.65 6.54 8.64
C ASP A 177 -5.48 7.35 9.18
N VAL A 178 -4.38 7.41 8.43
CA VAL A 178 -3.20 8.20 8.75
C VAL A 178 -2.75 8.93 7.49
N ASP A 179 -2.55 10.21 7.60
CA ASP A 179 -2.00 11.06 6.53
C ASP A 179 -0.90 11.93 7.13
N ALA A 180 0.33 11.68 6.73
CA ALA A 180 1.50 12.45 7.12
C ALA A 180 2.10 13.08 5.87
N ARG A 181 2.27 14.40 5.90
CA ARG A 181 2.83 15.18 4.80
C ARG A 181 3.88 16.13 5.31
N VAL A 182 4.97 16.20 4.58
CA VAL A 182 5.98 17.24 4.72
C VAL A 182 5.80 18.19 3.54
N ASP A 183 5.21 19.34 3.80
CA ASP A 183 4.92 20.34 2.76
C ASP A 183 6.21 20.99 2.26
N LYS A 184 7.14 21.25 3.18
CA LYS A 184 8.47 21.78 2.88
C LYS A 184 9.46 21.25 3.91
N MET A 185 10.56 20.70 3.46
CA MET A 185 11.74 20.42 4.28
C MET A 185 12.96 20.95 3.55
N ARG A 186 13.65 21.87 4.19
CA ARG A 186 14.87 22.45 3.68
C ARG A 186 16.03 22.00 4.53
N ILE A 187 17.00 21.37 3.91
CA ILE A 187 18.24 20.98 4.55
C ILE A 187 19.35 21.88 3.99
N GLU A 188 19.96 22.67 4.84
CA GLU A 188 21.11 23.51 4.51
C GLU A 188 22.34 22.93 5.21
N MET A 189 23.40 22.70 4.41
CA MET A 189 24.65 22.11 4.87
C MET A 189 25.76 23.08 4.57
N THR A 190 26.41 23.58 5.60
CA THR A 190 27.66 24.36 5.52
C THR A 190 28.81 23.52 6.09
N GLU A 191 30.05 23.94 5.92
CA GLU A 191 31.21 23.21 6.42
C GLU A 191 31.17 22.96 7.93
N ASP A 192 30.53 23.87 8.69
CA ASP A 192 30.53 23.85 10.16
C ASP A 192 29.11 23.59 10.75
N ARG A 193 28.05 23.58 9.95
CA ARG A 193 26.69 23.57 10.49
C ARG A 193 25.68 22.91 9.54
N TRP A 194 24.78 22.13 10.13
CA TRP A 194 23.58 21.64 9.47
C TRP A 194 22.36 22.36 10.03
N SER A 195 21.48 22.83 9.18
CA SER A 195 20.17 23.33 9.59
C SER A 195 19.06 22.62 8.82
N VAL A 196 18.05 22.20 9.54
CA VAL A 196 16.86 21.54 8.97
C VAL A 196 15.64 22.35 9.35
N HIS A 197 14.97 22.91 8.35
CA HIS A 197 13.69 23.57 8.52
C HIS A 197 12.61 22.69 7.87
N SER A 198 11.63 22.23 8.65
CA SER A 198 10.55 21.43 8.12
C SER A 198 9.19 21.99 8.54
N ASN A 199 8.24 21.92 7.63
CA ASN A 199 6.84 22.22 7.86
C ASN A 199 6.02 21.02 7.37
N GLY A 200 5.16 20.48 8.21
CA GLY A 200 4.40 19.29 7.88
C GLY A 200 3.10 19.18 8.64
N THR A 201 2.27 18.27 8.19
CA THR A 201 0.96 17.99 8.77
C THR A 201 0.85 16.49 9.03
N LEU A 202 0.44 16.13 10.24
CA LEU A 202 0.07 14.78 10.60
C LEU A 202 -1.40 14.76 10.98
N LYS A 203 -2.15 13.88 10.32
CA LYS A 203 -3.53 13.56 10.67
C LYS A 203 -3.62 12.06 10.91
N ALA A 204 -4.22 11.68 12.01
CA ALA A 204 -4.50 10.29 12.30
C ALA A 204 -5.90 10.19 12.88
N SER A 205 -6.69 9.26 12.39
CA SER A 205 -8.00 8.93 12.94
C SER A 205 -8.15 7.42 13.07
N CYS A 206 -8.76 7.00 14.15
CA CYS A 206 -9.25 5.64 14.29
C CYS A 206 -10.64 5.72 14.91
N GLY A 207 -11.50 4.72 14.73
CA GLY A 207 -12.95 4.78 14.92
C GLY A 207 -13.50 5.53 16.17
N PHE A 208 -12.65 5.95 17.09
CA PHE A 208 -12.99 6.69 18.31
C PHE A 208 -12.02 7.85 18.64
N LEU A 209 -10.98 8.09 17.83
CA LEU A 209 -9.96 9.10 18.11
C LEU A 209 -9.53 9.81 16.83
N ASP A 210 -9.61 11.14 16.83
CA ASP A 210 -9.07 11.99 15.77
C ASP A 210 -7.92 12.83 16.31
N ILE A 211 -6.75 12.72 15.71
CA ILE A 211 -5.57 13.50 16.03
C ILE A 211 -5.20 14.33 14.79
N LYS A 212 -5.11 15.64 14.97
CA LYS A 212 -4.62 16.57 13.94
C LYS A 212 -3.51 17.40 14.55
N THR A 213 -2.31 17.25 14.04
CA THR A 213 -1.15 18.04 14.48
C THR A 213 -0.55 18.73 13.26
N LYS A 214 -0.38 20.03 13.36
CA LYS A 214 0.40 20.82 12.41
C LYS A 214 1.65 21.26 13.15
N GLY A 215 2.81 20.74 12.75
CA GLY A 215 4.10 21.07 13.35
C GLY A 215 4.87 22.00 12.43
N GLU A 216 5.35 23.11 12.97
CA GLU A 216 6.52 23.81 12.46
C GLU A 216 7.70 23.36 13.32
N SER A 217 8.65 22.67 12.72
CA SER A 217 9.88 22.30 13.42
C SER A 217 10.85 23.47 13.40
N GLY A 218 11.26 23.86 14.56
CA GLY A 218 12.39 24.77 14.72
C GLY A 218 13.70 24.10 14.27
N SER A 219 14.70 24.91 13.94
CA SER A 219 16.04 24.49 13.54
C SER A 219 16.68 23.59 14.61
N ALA A 220 17.05 22.36 14.23
CA ALA A 220 18.01 21.60 15.01
C ALA A 220 19.41 22.00 14.58
N GLU A 221 20.13 22.69 15.45
CA GLU A 221 21.56 22.98 15.28
C GLU A 221 22.33 21.83 15.92
N SER A 222 23.11 21.10 15.16
CA SER A 222 24.16 20.25 15.71
C SER A 222 25.48 21.01 15.55
N SER A 223 26.02 21.46 16.69
CA SER A 223 27.40 21.90 16.76
C SER A 223 28.22 20.69 17.21
N ASP A 224 29.07 20.17 16.37
CA ASP A 224 30.15 19.29 16.81
C ASP A 224 31.19 20.14 17.57
N GLU A 225 31.38 19.84 18.87
CA GLU A 225 32.55 20.20 19.63
C GLU A 225 33.64 19.16 19.45
#